data_980871b5eec4ba7c28755aa9a196d96f
#
_entry.id   980871b5eec4ba7c28755aa9a196d96f
#
_cell.length_a   1.000
_cell.length_b   1.000
_cell.length_c   1.000
_cell.angle_alpha   90.00
_cell.angle_beta   90.00
_cell.angle_gamma   90.00
#
_symmetry.space_group_name_H-M   'P 1'
#
loop_
_entity.id
_entity.type
_entity.pdbx_description
1 polymer ?
#
loop_
_entity_poly.entity_id
_entity_poly.type
_entity_poly.pdbx_seq_one_letter_code
_entity_poly.pdbx_strand_id
1 'polypeptide(L)'
;METVKLTIDNKQVEVQKGETILTAAHQLGIDIPTLCYMKLDDLNIENKPGGCRICVVEVQGRRNLSPACITKCDEGAVVRTHTPRVMNARRTVMEFILSDHPKDCLICPKSGTCDLQNMAHRLGIREIPGQDIAAMSTYRKDFSPSIIRDLDKCIMCRRCEMMCNTVQTVGALSAVNRGFMAAVAPAFEENLEFSPCTYCGQCVAVCPTGALTEVDHTREVLRAIVDPAKTVVVQTAPAVRAALGEEFGMEPGTLVTGKLVAALKELGFDYVFDTDFAADLTIMEEGTELLTRLGKFLKGDKDANIPILTSCCPGWVNFFEHNYPELRNVPSTAKSPQQMFGAIAKSYFADKINIKRQDMVVVSVCLLYTSPSPRD
;
A
#
# COMPACT_ATOMS: atom_id res chain seq x y z
N MET A 1 22.55 -3.77 28.15
CA MET A 1 21.71 -4.80 27.52
C MET A 1 22.62 -5.99 27.22
N GLU A 2 22.14 -7.20 27.39
CA GLU A 2 22.92 -8.41 27.15
C GLU A 2 23.11 -8.60 25.64
N THR A 3 24.33 -8.80 25.18
CA THR A 3 24.68 -9.03 23.77
C THR A 3 25.08 -10.48 23.55
N VAL A 4 24.98 -10.94 22.32
CA VAL A 4 25.43 -12.27 21.87
C VAL A 4 26.36 -12.12 20.67
N LYS A 5 27.41 -12.94 20.62
CA LYS A 5 28.39 -12.97 19.53
C LYS A 5 28.19 -14.20 18.68
N LEU A 6 28.15 -14.01 17.36
CA LEU A 6 28.02 -15.12 16.41
C LEU A 6 28.87 -14.85 15.17
N THR A 7 29.02 -15.89 14.36
CA THR A 7 29.78 -15.81 13.10
C THR A 7 28.85 -16.09 11.93
N ILE A 8 28.79 -15.18 10.95
CA ILE A 8 28.01 -15.36 9.71
C ILE A 8 28.96 -15.27 8.53
N ASP A 9 29.04 -16.33 7.71
CA ASP A 9 29.95 -16.44 6.57
C ASP A 9 31.37 -15.98 6.89
N ASN A 10 31.93 -16.49 7.99
CA ASN A 10 33.24 -16.20 8.52
C ASN A 10 33.48 -14.76 9.06
N LYS A 11 32.44 -13.93 9.16
CA LYS A 11 32.50 -12.60 9.78
C LYS A 11 31.86 -12.65 11.16
N GLN A 12 32.53 -12.12 12.16
CA GLN A 12 31.97 -12.00 13.51
C GLN A 12 31.07 -10.77 13.61
N VAL A 13 30.00 -10.92 14.35
CA VAL A 13 29.04 -9.84 14.68
C VAL A 13 28.58 -9.99 16.11
N GLU A 14 28.36 -8.85 16.76
CA GLU A 14 27.78 -8.76 18.09
C GLU A 14 26.44 -8.04 17.98
N VAL A 15 25.36 -8.66 18.46
CA VAL A 15 23.99 -8.15 18.39
C VAL A 15 23.33 -8.22 19.76
N GLN A 16 22.23 -7.49 19.96
CA GLN A 16 21.46 -7.60 21.19
C GLN A 16 20.83 -9.00 21.29
N LYS A 17 20.77 -9.52 22.50
CA LYS A 17 20.10 -10.80 22.78
C LYS A 17 18.62 -10.71 22.38
N GLY A 18 18.18 -11.65 21.58
CA GLY A 18 16.82 -11.67 21.04
C GLY A 18 16.71 -11.18 19.61
N GLU A 19 17.77 -10.59 19.02
CA GLU A 19 17.82 -10.26 17.60
C GLU A 19 17.83 -11.51 16.71
N THR A 20 17.37 -11.33 15.45
CA THR A 20 17.31 -12.44 14.48
C THR A 20 18.60 -12.56 13.70
N ILE A 21 18.84 -13.76 13.15
CA ILE A 21 19.97 -13.98 12.22
C ILE A 21 19.89 -13.05 11.01
N LEU A 22 18.69 -12.71 10.54
CA LEU A 22 18.50 -11.76 9.45
C LEU A 22 19.00 -10.36 9.81
N THR A 23 18.64 -9.86 10.99
CA THR A 23 19.10 -8.56 11.50
C THR A 23 20.64 -8.54 11.64
N ALA A 24 21.22 -9.60 12.22
CA ALA A 24 22.66 -9.74 12.35
C ALA A 24 23.39 -9.77 10.98
N ALA A 25 22.82 -10.45 9.99
CA ALA A 25 23.37 -10.49 8.63
C ALA A 25 23.33 -9.11 7.97
N HIS A 26 22.24 -8.36 8.13
CA HIS A 26 22.11 -6.99 7.60
C HIS A 26 23.18 -6.04 8.19
N GLN A 27 23.52 -6.15 9.48
CA GLN A 27 24.60 -5.36 10.10
C GLN A 27 25.97 -5.63 9.47
N LEU A 28 26.18 -6.84 8.96
CA LEU A 28 27.41 -7.23 8.25
C LEU A 28 27.38 -6.90 6.74
N GLY A 29 26.30 -6.32 6.23
CA GLY A 29 26.07 -6.11 4.79
C GLY A 29 25.84 -7.42 4.02
N ILE A 30 25.45 -8.51 4.70
CA ILE A 30 25.12 -9.79 4.08
C ILE A 30 23.63 -9.81 3.74
N ASP A 31 23.34 -9.90 2.44
CA ASP A 31 21.97 -9.91 1.93
C ASP A 31 21.40 -11.34 1.93
N ILE A 32 20.50 -11.63 2.85
CA ILE A 32 19.70 -12.86 2.87
C ILE A 32 18.34 -12.56 2.21
N PRO A 33 17.97 -13.26 1.12
CA PRO A 33 16.74 -12.98 0.39
C PRO A 33 15.48 -13.27 1.24
N THR A 34 14.46 -12.42 1.08
CA THR A 34 13.17 -12.57 1.77
C THR A 34 12.01 -12.22 0.84
N LEU A 35 10.81 -12.81 1.06
CA LEU A 35 9.57 -12.43 0.37
C LEU A 35 8.46 -12.03 1.36
N CYS A 36 8.43 -12.58 2.58
CA CYS A 36 7.39 -12.27 3.56
C CYS A 36 7.85 -11.31 4.66
N TYR A 37 9.14 -11.03 4.76
CA TYR A 37 9.67 -10.08 5.75
C TYR A 37 9.44 -8.63 5.31
N MET A 38 9.05 -7.78 6.24
CA MET A 38 9.00 -6.32 6.09
C MET A 38 9.87 -5.68 7.17
N LYS A 39 10.60 -4.63 6.84
CA LYS A 39 11.35 -3.87 7.83
C LYS A 39 10.38 -2.90 8.53
N LEU A 40 9.97 -3.22 9.75
CA LEU A 40 9.05 -2.43 10.56
C LEU A 40 9.68 -1.98 11.89
N ASP A 41 10.98 -2.24 12.06
CA ASP A 41 11.71 -1.97 13.31
C ASP A 41 11.69 -0.47 13.65
N ASP A 42 11.79 0.39 12.64
CA ASP A 42 11.75 1.85 12.81
C ASP A 42 10.39 2.36 13.35
N LEU A 43 9.35 1.54 13.24
CA LEU A 43 8.00 1.83 13.75
C LEU A 43 7.73 1.19 15.13
N ASN A 44 8.69 0.48 15.72
CA ASN A 44 8.52 -0.34 16.92
C ASN A 44 7.38 -1.37 16.82
N ILE A 45 7.14 -1.89 15.61
CA ILE A 45 6.10 -2.87 15.33
C ILE A 45 6.75 -4.24 15.14
N GLU A 46 6.29 -5.23 15.92
CA GLU A 46 6.77 -6.60 15.79
C GLU A 46 6.37 -7.17 14.42
N ASN A 47 7.38 -7.51 13.62
CA ASN A 47 7.19 -8.19 12.37
C ASN A 47 6.98 -9.71 12.64
N LYS A 48 5.96 -10.33 12.02
CA LYS A 48 5.65 -11.77 12.15
C LYS A 48 5.87 -12.50 10.82
N PRO A 49 7.11 -12.52 10.28
CA PRO A 49 7.43 -13.23 9.03
C PRO A 49 7.50 -14.75 9.27
N GLY A 50 8.11 -15.47 8.35
CA GLY A 50 8.42 -16.91 8.48
C GLY A 50 7.58 -17.80 7.56
N GLY A 51 6.65 -17.25 6.78
CA GLY A 51 5.79 -18.01 5.86
C GLY A 51 6.51 -18.53 4.62
N CYS A 52 7.27 -17.68 3.92
CA CYS A 52 7.81 -18.00 2.60
C CYS A 52 9.02 -18.97 2.58
N ARG A 53 9.78 -19.08 3.66
CA ARG A 53 11.00 -19.93 3.78
C ARG A 53 12.15 -19.62 2.80
N ILE A 54 12.12 -18.53 2.09
CA ILE A 54 13.22 -18.12 1.19
C ILE A 54 14.49 -17.74 1.97
N CYS A 55 14.37 -17.21 3.18
CA CYS A 55 15.47 -16.77 4.02
C CYS A 55 16.21 -17.88 4.77
N VAL A 56 16.06 -19.16 4.38
CA VAL A 56 16.72 -20.26 5.09
C VAL A 56 18.24 -20.16 5.04
N VAL A 57 18.88 -20.50 6.16
CA VAL A 57 20.33 -20.55 6.35
C VAL A 57 20.74 -21.82 7.04
N GLU A 58 22.01 -22.19 6.94
CA GLU A 58 22.57 -23.32 7.65
C GLU A 58 23.22 -22.85 8.96
N VAL A 59 22.80 -23.42 10.08
CA VAL A 59 23.38 -23.17 11.40
C VAL A 59 24.12 -24.41 11.83
N GLN A 60 25.40 -24.28 12.14
CA GLN A 60 26.24 -25.42 12.53
C GLN A 60 25.63 -26.16 13.73
N GLY A 61 25.64 -27.49 13.66
CA GLY A 61 25.03 -28.34 14.70
C GLY A 61 23.51 -28.53 14.57
N ARG A 62 22.80 -27.79 13.73
CA ARG A 62 21.37 -28.03 13.48
C ARG A 62 21.16 -28.95 12.27
N ARG A 63 20.30 -29.95 12.43
CA ARG A 63 19.96 -30.88 11.34
C ARG A 63 19.22 -30.19 10.19
N ASN A 64 18.30 -29.28 10.51
CA ASN A 64 17.45 -28.60 9.54
C ASN A 64 17.93 -27.17 9.28
N LEU A 65 17.70 -26.68 8.06
CA LEU A 65 17.90 -25.27 7.75
C LEU A 65 16.95 -24.40 8.59
N SER A 66 17.45 -23.25 9.02
CA SER A 66 16.73 -22.31 9.89
C SER A 66 16.30 -21.06 9.11
N PRO A 67 15.05 -20.60 9.22
CA PRO A 67 14.63 -19.34 8.59
C PRO A 67 15.22 -18.15 9.35
N ALA A 68 16.11 -17.41 8.71
CA ALA A 68 16.87 -16.32 9.33
C ALA A 68 16.00 -15.21 9.92
N CYS A 69 14.82 -14.96 9.32
CA CYS A 69 13.92 -13.86 9.72
C CYS A 69 13.21 -14.08 11.07
N ILE A 70 13.20 -15.32 11.60
CA ILE A 70 12.56 -15.63 12.90
C ILE A 70 13.50 -16.36 13.87
N THR A 71 14.63 -16.86 13.37
CA THR A 71 15.60 -17.58 14.22
C THR A 71 16.41 -16.55 15.00
N LYS A 72 16.34 -16.63 16.32
CA LYS A 72 17.13 -15.79 17.22
C LYS A 72 18.60 -16.15 17.18
N CYS A 73 19.46 -15.16 17.43
CA CYS A 73 20.90 -15.36 17.52
C CYS A 73 21.27 -16.05 18.83
N ASP A 74 22.04 -17.13 18.74
CA ASP A 74 22.61 -17.84 19.88
C ASP A 74 24.09 -17.50 20.05
N GLU A 75 24.60 -17.50 21.27
CA GLU A 75 26.03 -17.25 21.56
C GLU A 75 26.91 -18.32 20.90
N GLY A 76 27.94 -17.88 20.22
CA GLY A 76 28.88 -18.75 19.50
C GLY A 76 28.32 -19.44 18.25
N ALA A 77 27.12 -19.11 17.81
CA ALA A 77 26.51 -19.73 16.62
C ALA A 77 27.36 -19.44 15.36
N VAL A 78 27.53 -20.48 14.52
CA VAL A 78 28.15 -20.37 13.20
C VAL A 78 27.11 -20.57 12.14
N VAL A 79 26.87 -19.51 11.34
CA VAL A 79 25.83 -19.45 10.31
C VAL A 79 26.47 -19.37 8.92
N ARG A 80 25.94 -20.12 7.97
CA ARG A 80 26.36 -20.07 6.56
C ARG A 80 25.14 -19.77 5.69
N THR A 81 25.27 -18.75 4.84
CA THR A 81 24.13 -18.22 4.08
C THR A 81 24.09 -18.69 2.61
N HIS A 82 25.18 -19.22 2.08
CA HIS A 82 25.33 -19.55 0.65
C HIS A 82 25.90 -20.96 0.39
N THR A 83 25.63 -21.95 1.27
CA THR A 83 26.04 -23.33 0.98
C THR A 83 25.22 -23.92 -0.16
N PRO A 84 25.72 -24.93 -0.90
CA PRO A 84 24.94 -25.64 -1.92
C PRO A 84 23.58 -26.14 -1.39
N ARG A 85 23.55 -26.60 -0.14
CA ARG A 85 22.32 -27.04 0.54
C ARG A 85 21.33 -25.90 0.71
N VAL A 86 21.77 -24.72 1.12
CA VAL A 86 20.94 -23.52 1.28
C VAL A 86 20.40 -23.07 -0.08
N MET A 87 21.26 -23.01 -1.10
CA MET A 87 20.87 -22.56 -2.44
C MET A 87 19.85 -23.50 -3.09
N ASN A 88 20.05 -24.82 -2.98
CA ASN A 88 19.09 -25.79 -3.48
C ASN A 88 17.75 -25.69 -2.74
N ALA A 89 17.74 -25.55 -1.42
CA ALA A 89 16.51 -25.37 -0.66
C ALA A 89 15.73 -24.12 -1.07
N ARG A 90 16.41 -22.99 -1.27
CA ARG A 90 15.80 -21.74 -1.74
C ARG A 90 15.21 -21.88 -3.14
N ARG A 91 15.90 -22.56 -4.06
CA ARG A 91 15.39 -22.87 -5.39
C ARG A 91 14.13 -23.72 -5.33
N THR A 92 14.16 -24.82 -4.61
CA THR A 92 13.00 -25.71 -4.45
C THR A 92 11.79 -24.98 -3.86
N VAL A 93 11.99 -24.16 -2.81
CA VAL A 93 10.92 -23.34 -2.23
C VAL A 93 10.36 -22.36 -3.25
N MET A 94 11.24 -21.73 -4.04
CA MET A 94 10.81 -20.77 -5.06
C MET A 94 10.06 -21.46 -6.20
N GLU A 95 10.49 -22.63 -6.62
CA GLU A 95 9.81 -23.47 -7.61
C GLU A 95 8.39 -23.84 -7.16
N PHE A 96 8.21 -24.19 -5.89
CA PHE A 96 6.87 -24.41 -5.32
C PHE A 96 6.00 -23.17 -5.34
N ILE A 97 6.54 -21.99 -4.99
CA ILE A 97 5.77 -20.74 -5.06
C ILE A 97 5.37 -20.43 -6.50
N LEU A 98 6.29 -20.63 -7.44
CA LEU A 98 6.06 -20.36 -8.86
C LEU A 98 5.12 -21.40 -9.52
N SER A 99 5.05 -22.64 -9.00
CA SER A 99 4.17 -23.66 -9.55
C SER A 99 2.68 -23.33 -9.38
N ASP A 100 2.35 -22.53 -8.37
CA ASP A 100 0.99 -22.04 -8.08
C ASP A 100 0.76 -20.57 -8.49
N HIS A 101 1.68 -20.00 -9.27
CA HIS A 101 1.60 -18.60 -9.69
C HIS A 101 1.40 -18.47 -11.21
N PRO A 102 0.48 -17.60 -11.70
CA PRO A 102 0.27 -17.40 -13.14
C PRO A 102 1.54 -16.94 -13.86
N LYS A 103 1.68 -17.35 -15.14
CA LYS A 103 2.81 -16.96 -16.00
C LYS A 103 2.54 -15.73 -16.87
N ASP A 104 1.57 -14.92 -16.53
CA ASP A 104 1.10 -13.77 -17.29
C ASP A 104 1.91 -12.49 -17.02
N CYS A 105 3.20 -12.62 -16.72
CA CYS A 105 4.08 -11.49 -16.33
C CYS A 105 4.06 -10.33 -17.32
N LEU A 106 3.95 -10.59 -18.62
CA LEU A 106 3.97 -9.55 -19.66
C LEU A 106 2.77 -8.59 -19.59
N ILE A 107 1.64 -9.05 -19.05
CA ILE A 107 0.41 -8.26 -18.89
C ILE A 107 0.10 -7.95 -17.43
N CYS A 108 0.98 -8.37 -16.52
CA CYS A 108 0.81 -8.12 -15.09
C CYS A 108 1.17 -6.66 -14.75
N PRO A 109 0.32 -5.92 -14.03
CA PRO A 109 0.62 -4.54 -13.62
C PRO A 109 1.90 -4.40 -12.80
N LYS A 110 2.34 -5.48 -12.13
CA LYS A 110 3.56 -5.49 -11.30
C LYS A 110 4.84 -5.90 -12.07
N SER A 111 4.74 -6.12 -13.39
CA SER A 111 5.91 -6.51 -14.21
C SER A 111 7.04 -5.49 -14.10
N GLY A 112 8.26 -5.99 -13.94
CA GLY A 112 9.46 -5.14 -13.78
C GLY A 112 9.71 -4.66 -12.33
N THR A 113 8.68 -4.61 -11.47
CA THR A 113 8.80 -4.21 -10.06
C THR A 113 8.35 -5.32 -9.09
N CYS A 114 8.17 -6.54 -9.57
CA CYS A 114 7.68 -7.68 -8.81
C CYS A 114 8.82 -8.37 -8.05
N ASP A 115 8.72 -8.44 -6.71
CA ASP A 115 9.71 -9.12 -5.86
C ASP A 115 9.84 -10.60 -6.21
N LEU A 116 8.73 -11.27 -6.59
CA LEU A 116 8.72 -12.67 -6.98
C LEU A 116 9.51 -12.88 -8.28
N GLN A 117 9.31 -12.02 -9.29
CA GLN A 117 10.04 -12.07 -10.56
C GLN A 117 11.54 -11.83 -10.36
N ASN A 118 11.88 -10.81 -9.56
CA ASN A 118 13.27 -10.50 -9.22
C ASN A 118 13.94 -11.65 -8.46
N MET A 119 13.21 -12.31 -7.54
CA MET A 119 13.72 -13.44 -6.78
C MET A 119 13.94 -14.67 -7.67
N ALA A 120 13.03 -14.96 -8.60
CA ALA A 120 13.20 -16.04 -9.58
C ALA A 120 14.45 -15.83 -10.43
N HIS A 121 14.66 -14.60 -10.90
CA HIS A 121 15.85 -14.23 -11.66
C HIS A 121 17.12 -14.39 -10.82
N ARG A 122 17.13 -13.90 -9.59
CA ARG A 122 18.25 -14.00 -8.65
C ARG A 122 18.67 -15.44 -8.35
N LEU A 123 17.69 -16.34 -8.21
CA LEU A 123 17.93 -17.77 -7.96
C LEU A 123 18.23 -18.57 -9.22
N GLY A 124 18.21 -17.95 -10.40
CA GLY A 124 18.50 -18.57 -11.68
C GLY A 124 17.46 -19.59 -12.13
N ILE A 125 16.20 -19.43 -11.72
CA ILE A 125 15.11 -20.31 -12.13
C ILE A 125 14.70 -19.98 -13.56
N ARG A 126 14.72 -20.99 -14.44
CA ARG A 126 14.38 -20.86 -15.87
C ARG A 126 13.20 -21.75 -16.25
N GLU A 127 12.99 -22.83 -15.51
CA GLU A 127 11.93 -23.80 -15.70
C GLU A 127 11.24 -24.06 -14.36
N ILE A 128 9.97 -24.36 -14.38
CA ILE A 128 9.17 -24.63 -13.19
C ILE A 128 8.63 -26.05 -13.31
N PRO A 129 9.21 -27.01 -12.56
CA PRO A 129 8.72 -28.38 -12.54
C PRO A 129 7.29 -28.45 -12.00
N GLY A 130 6.47 -29.32 -12.60
CA GLY A 130 5.12 -29.64 -12.07
C GLY A 130 4.09 -28.52 -12.19
N GLN A 131 4.30 -27.53 -13.03
CA GLN A 131 3.42 -26.37 -13.17
C GLN A 131 2.01 -26.68 -13.65
N ASP A 132 1.83 -27.79 -14.39
CA ASP A 132 0.52 -28.18 -14.91
C ASP A 132 -0.39 -28.82 -13.84
N ILE A 133 0.14 -29.03 -12.63
CA ILE A 133 -0.55 -29.73 -11.54
C ILE A 133 -1.21 -28.76 -10.57
N ALA A 134 -0.66 -27.57 -10.37
CA ALA A 134 -1.03 -26.68 -9.27
C ALA A 134 -1.68 -25.36 -9.70
N ALA A 135 -1.32 -24.80 -10.84
CA ALA A 135 -1.80 -23.50 -11.30
C ALA A 135 -3.25 -23.56 -11.79
N MET A 136 -4.18 -23.66 -10.86
CA MET A 136 -5.60 -23.53 -11.15
C MET A 136 -6.00 -22.06 -10.98
N SER A 137 -6.31 -21.38 -12.09
CA SER A 137 -6.95 -20.07 -12.02
C SER A 137 -8.28 -20.21 -11.28
N THR A 138 -8.45 -19.40 -10.26
CA THR A 138 -9.67 -19.38 -9.47
C THR A 138 -10.65 -18.31 -9.95
N TYR A 139 -10.18 -17.40 -10.84
CA TYR A 139 -10.92 -16.22 -11.33
C TYR A 139 -11.47 -15.33 -10.21
N ARG A 140 -10.90 -15.44 -9.01
CA ARG A 140 -11.32 -14.67 -7.84
C ARG A 140 -10.68 -13.29 -7.89
N LYS A 141 -11.31 -12.41 -8.65
CA LYS A 141 -10.93 -10.99 -8.73
C LYS A 141 -11.99 -10.14 -8.05
N ASP A 142 -11.52 -9.18 -7.27
CA ASP A 142 -12.34 -8.18 -6.62
C ASP A 142 -11.94 -6.81 -7.17
N PHE A 143 -12.91 -6.11 -7.74
CA PHE A 143 -12.74 -4.79 -8.33
C PHE A 143 -13.45 -3.77 -7.44
N SER A 144 -12.80 -3.38 -6.38
CA SER A 144 -13.28 -2.27 -5.55
C SER A 144 -12.99 -0.92 -6.23
N PRO A 145 -13.55 0.19 -5.75
CA PRO A 145 -13.34 1.51 -6.36
C PRO A 145 -11.89 1.94 -6.51
N SER A 146 -10.99 1.46 -5.64
CA SER A 146 -9.59 1.92 -5.58
C SER A 146 -8.57 0.81 -5.64
N ILE A 147 -8.93 -0.42 -5.25
CA ILE A 147 -8.01 -1.55 -5.10
C ILE A 147 -8.53 -2.74 -5.90
N ILE A 148 -7.68 -3.28 -6.76
CA ILE A 148 -7.92 -4.55 -7.46
C ILE A 148 -7.23 -5.66 -6.68
N ARG A 149 -7.97 -6.73 -6.38
CA ARG A 149 -7.42 -7.98 -5.85
C ARG A 149 -7.49 -9.07 -6.91
N ASP A 150 -6.33 -9.67 -7.20
CA ASP A 150 -6.19 -10.86 -8.05
C ASP A 150 -5.59 -11.98 -7.20
N LEU A 151 -6.44 -12.81 -6.62
CA LEU A 151 -6.02 -13.83 -5.65
C LEU A 151 -5.20 -14.95 -6.29
N ASP A 152 -5.29 -15.14 -7.60
CA ASP A 152 -4.45 -16.09 -8.32
C ASP A 152 -2.96 -15.72 -8.25
N LYS A 153 -2.65 -14.44 -8.02
CA LYS A 153 -1.29 -13.91 -7.87
C LYS A 153 -0.80 -13.86 -6.42
N CYS A 154 -1.61 -14.32 -5.46
CA CYS A 154 -1.27 -14.32 -4.05
C CYS A 154 -0.28 -15.44 -3.72
N ILE A 155 0.87 -15.09 -3.14
CA ILE A 155 1.90 -16.04 -2.69
C ILE A 155 1.85 -16.31 -1.17
N MET A 156 0.77 -16.00 -0.53
CA MET A 156 0.55 -16.20 0.92
C MET A 156 1.66 -15.64 1.82
N CYS A 157 2.29 -14.54 1.42
CA CYS A 157 3.33 -13.89 2.22
C CYS A 157 2.79 -13.17 3.46
N ARG A 158 1.49 -12.86 3.51
CA ARG A 158 0.75 -12.20 4.59
C ARG A 158 1.24 -10.80 4.97
N ARG A 159 2.05 -10.13 4.13
CA ARG A 159 2.46 -8.74 4.36
C ARG A 159 1.24 -7.81 4.46
N CYS A 160 0.27 -7.95 3.55
CA CYS A 160 -0.94 -7.14 3.52
C CYS A 160 -1.82 -7.36 4.77
N GLU A 161 -1.93 -8.59 5.25
CA GLU A 161 -2.65 -8.91 6.50
C GLU A 161 -1.98 -8.24 7.70
N MET A 162 -0.66 -8.36 7.81
CA MET A 162 0.08 -7.72 8.89
C MET A 162 -0.04 -6.20 8.85
N MET A 163 0.07 -5.61 7.67
CA MET A 163 -0.12 -4.17 7.49
C MET A 163 -1.53 -3.74 7.88
N CYS A 164 -2.56 -4.47 7.44
CA CYS A 164 -3.95 -4.16 7.73
C CYS A 164 -4.31 -4.30 9.21
N ASN A 165 -3.83 -5.40 9.86
CA ASN A 165 -4.28 -5.73 11.20
C ASN A 165 -3.39 -5.11 12.30
N THR A 166 -2.08 -5.07 12.08
CA THR A 166 -1.13 -4.65 13.12
C THR A 166 -0.72 -3.18 12.97
N VAL A 167 -0.48 -2.72 11.76
CA VAL A 167 -0.04 -1.34 11.51
C VAL A 167 -1.23 -0.38 11.42
N GLN A 168 -2.20 -0.71 10.57
CA GLN A 168 -3.38 0.13 10.33
C GLN A 168 -4.55 -0.14 11.29
N THR A 169 -4.53 -1.26 11.99
CA THR A 169 -5.58 -1.68 12.95
C THR A 169 -7.01 -1.77 12.37
N VAL A 170 -7.12 -1.92 11.05
CA VAL A 170 -8.41 -1.98 10.32
C VAL A 170 -9.05 -3.37 10.43
N GLY A 171 -8.26 -4.43 10.35
CA GLY A 171 -8.76 -5.81 10.51
C GLY A 171 -9.54 -6.37 9.33
N ALA A 172 -9.41 -5.80 8.13
CA ALA A 172 -10.18 -6.23 6.95
C ALA A 172 -9.63 -7.49 6.27
N LEU A 173 -8.36 -7.85 6.48
CA LEU A 173 -7.68 -8.93 5.76
C LEU A 173 -7.17 -10.01 6.72
N SER A 174 -7.38 -11.27 6.35
CA SER A 174 -6.83 -12.43 7.06
C SER A 174 -6.53 -13.57 6.09
N ALA A 175 -5.71 -14.54 6.52
CA ALA A 175 -5.53 -15.77 5.76
C ALA A 175 -6.82 -16.59 5.78
N VAL A 176 -7.30 -16.94 4.61
CA VAL A 176 -8.51 -17.75 4.40
C VAL A 176 -8.17 -19.02 3.64
N ASN A 177 -8.99 -20.06 3.80
CA ASN A 177 -8.83 -21.36 3.17
C ASN A 177 -7.52 -22.08 3.51
N ARG A 178 -7.21 -23.15 2.77
CA ARG A 178 -6.01 -23.98 2.95
C ARG A 178 -5.62 -24.66 1.63
N GLY A 179 -4.38 -25.17 1.57
CA GLY A 179 -3.82 -25.77 0.36
C GLY A 179 -3.69 -24.75 -0.76
N PHE A 180 -3.91 -25.16 -2.00
CA PHE A 180 -3.81 -24.28 -3.18
C PHE A 180 -4.89 -23.19 -3.23
N MET A 181 -5.97 -23.35 -2.46
CA MET A 181 -7.01 -22.32 -2.37
C MET A 181 -6.72 -21.26 -1.30
N ALA A 182 -5.60 -21.39 -0.57
CA ALA A 182 -5.25 -20.42 0.46
C ALA A 182 -4.94 -19.05 -0.15
N ALA A 183 -5.52 -18.02 0.43
CA ALA A 183 -5.30 -16.63 0.03
C ALA A 183 -5.42 -15.68 1.22
N VAL A 184 -5.05 -14.40 1.05
CA VAL A 184 -5.36 -13.35 2.02
C VAL A 184 -6.56 -12.56 1.51
N ALA A 185 -7.66 -12.61 2.25
CA ALA A 185 -8.94 -12.02 1.87
C ALA A 185 -9.72 -11.49 3.09
N PRO A 186 -10.80 -10.73 2.89
CA PRO A 186 -11.79 -10.50 3.93
C PRO A 186 -12.45 -11.79 4.40
N ALA A 187 -13.12 -11.73 5.56
CA ALA A 187 -13.89 -12.84 6.07
C ALA A 187 -14.90 -13.35 5.02
N PHE A 188 -15.10 -14.68 4.99
CA PHE A 188 -15.99 -15.36 4.04
C PHE A 188 -15.68 -15.14 2.56
N GLU A 189 -14.46 -14.66 2.24
CA GLU A 189 -14.02 -14.31 0.87
C GLU A 189 -14.88 -13.22 0.19
N GLU A 190 -15.55 -12.40 0.99
CA GLU A 190 -16.32 -11.28 0.50
C GLU A 190 -15.44 -10.24 -0.23
N ASN A 191 -16.06 -9.37 -1.00
CA ASN A 191 -15.38 -8.25 -1.62
C ASN A 191 -14.98 -7.21 -0.55
N LEU A 192 -13.96 -6.40 -0.85
CA LEU A 192 -13.50 -5.35 0.08
C LEU A 192 -14.60 -4.39 0.49
N GLU A 193 -15.56 -4.12 -0.39
CA GLU A 193 -16.70 -3.23 -0.13
C GLU A 193 -17.65 -3.72 0.98
N PHE A 194 -17.69 -5.05 1.22
CA PHE A 194 -18.50 -5.67 2.29
C PHE A 194 -17.69 -5.95 3.56
N SER A 195 -16.48 -5.44 3.64
CA SER A 195 -15.59 -5.60 4.78
C SER A 195 -15.34 -4.24 5.47
N PRO A 196 -14.77 -4.20 6.68
CA PRO A 196 -14.41 -2.94 7.33
C PRO A 196 -13.23 -2.23 6.65
N CYS A 197 -12.97 -2.48 5.38
CA CYS A 197 -11.88 -1.88 4.63
C CYS A 197 -12.06 -0.36 4.53
N THR A 198 -10.99 0.36 4.84
CA THR A 198 -10.95 1.83 4.75
C THR A 198 -10.33 2.32 3.44
N TYR A 199 -9.95 1.42 2.56
CA TYR A 199 -9.26 1.71 1.30
C TYR A 199 -7.98 2.56 1.45
N CYS A 200 -7.26 2.41 2.56
CA CYS A 200 -6.04 3.18 2.82
C CYS A 200 -4.86 2.85 1.88
N GLY A 201 -4.94 1.78 1.09
CA GLY A 201 -3.94 1.39 0.09
C GLY A 201 -2.66 0.75 0.64
N GLN A 202 -2.48 0.68 1.96
CA GLN A 202 -1.25 0.17 2.57
C GLN A 202 -0.97 -1.31 2.24
N CYS A 203 -2.02 -2.10 2.03
CA CYS A 203 -1.89 -3.48 1.58
C CYS A 203 -1.33 -3.59 0.15
N VAL A 204 -1.65 -2.65 -0.72
CA VAL A 204 -1.10 -2.54 -2.09
C VAL A 204 0.38 -2.21 -2.05
N ALA A 205 0.76 -1.19 -1.24
CA ALA A 205 2.14 -0.74 -1.10
C ALA A 205 3.11 -1.84 -0.67
N VAL A 206 2.66 -2.79 0.17
CA VAL A 206 3.50 -3.89 0.68
C VAL A 206 3.36 -5.20 -0.10
N CYS A 207 2.48 -5.27 -1.09
CA CYS A 207 2.28 -6.49 -1.87
C CYS A 207 3.50 -6.76 -2.78
N PRO A 208 4.19 -7.91 -2.62
CA PRO A 208 5.38 -8.22 -3.41
C PRO A 208 5.07 -8.71 -4.83
N THR A 209 3.80 -8.95 -5.13
CA THR A 209 3.31 -9.43 -6.43
C THR A 209 2.17 -8.58 -6.94
N GLY A 210 1.58 -8.93 -8.08
CA GLY A 210 0.40 -8.27 -8.65
C GLY A 210 -0.94 -8.74 -8.04
N ALA A 211 -0.92 -9.33 -6.83
CA ALA A 211 -2.15 -9.78 -6.17
C ALA A 211 -3.00 -8.63 -5.65
N LEU A 212 -2.38 -7.52 -5.30
CA LEU A 212 -3.02 -6.27 -4.91
C LEU A 212 -2.41 -5.14 -5.73
N THR A 213 -3.25 -4.42 -6.44
CA THR A 213 -2.86 -3.27 -7.27
C THR A 213 -3.89 -2.16 -7.13
N GLU A 214 -3.49 -0.97 -7.47
CA GLU A 214 -4.39 0.18 -7.61
C GLU A 214 -5.25 0.07 -8.87
N VAL A 215 -6.40 0.72 -8.87
CA VAL A 215 -7.21 0.93 -10.07
C VAL A 215 -6.53 1.98 -10.94
N ASP A 216 -6.16 1.62 -12.17
CA ASP A 216 -5.48 2.51 -13.12
C ASP A 216 -6.49 3.24 -14.01
N HIS A 217 -6.61 4.56 -13.83
CA HIS A 217 -7.44 5.46 -14.65
C HIS A 217 -6.64 6.21 -15.73
N THR A 218 -5.37 5.87 -15.95
CA THR A 218 -4.50 6.59 -16.88
C THR A 218 -5.09 6.64 -18.30
N ARG A 219 -5.70 5.54 -18.76
CA ARG A 219 -6.31 5.47 -20.10
C ARG A 219 -7.52 6.38 -20.25
N GLU A 220 -8.37 6.47 -19.22
CA GLU A 220 -9.53 7.36 -19.20
C GLU A 220 -9.09 8.81 -19.23
N VAL A 221 -8.07 9.16 -18.46
CA VAL A 221 -7.49 10.52 -18.44
C VAL A 221 -6.91 10.88 -19.80
N LEU A 222 -6.09 10.02 -20.40
CA LEU A 222 -5.49 10.27 -21.72
C LEU A 222 -6.55 10.41 -22.82
N ARG A 223 -7.62 9.61 -22.79
CA ARG A 223 -8.76 9.76 -23.72
C ARG A 223 -9.46 11.09 -23.54
N ALA A 224 -9.65 11.54 -22.28
CA ALA A 224 -10.25 12.83 -22.01
C ALA A 224 -9.39 13.99 -22.53
N ILE A 225 -8.06 13.93 -22.34
CA ILE A 225 -7.11 14.97 -22.81
C ILE A 225 -7.14 15.13 -24.34
N VAL A 226 -7.27 14.04 -25.09
CA VAL A 226 -7.27 14.10 -26.56
C VAL A 226 -8.67 14.36 -27.16
N ASP A 227 -9.73 14.37 -26.36
CA ASP A 227 -11.10 14.65 -26.79
C ASP A 227 -11.34 16.15 -26.85
N PRO A 228 -11.49 16.75 -28.06
CA PRO A 228 -11.68 18.20 -28.19
C PRO A 228 -13.02 18.70 -27.63
N ALA A 229 -13.96 17.82 -27.31
CA ALA A 229 -15.24 18.15 -26.69
C ALA A 229 -15.14 18.25 -25.15
N LYS A 230 -13.99 17.88 -24.57
CA LYS A 230 -13.77 17.89 -23.13
C LYS A 230 -12.80 18.97 -22.74
N THR A 231 -13.03 19.54 -21.55
CA THR A 231 -12.06 20.39 -20.84
C THR A 231 -11.57 19.63 -19.63
N VAL A 232 -10.28 19.34 -19.59
CA VAL A 232 -9.68 18.51 -18.55
C VAL A 232 -8.95 19.36 -17.53
N VAL A 233 -9.47 19.37 -16.33
CA VAL A 233 -8.93 20.12 -15.20
C VAL A 233 -8.26 19.14 -14.25
N VAL A 234 -7.05 19.44 -13.80
CA VAL A 234 -6.33 18.61 -12.83
C VAL A 234 -6.05 19.39 -11.55
N GLN A 235 -6.23 18.71 -10.42
CA GLN A 235 -5.76 19.18 -9.11
C GLN A 235 -4.64 18.30 -8.57
N THR A 236 -3.69 18.91 -7.87
CA THR A 236 -2.54 18.20 -7.28
C THR A 236 -2.61 18.25 -5.77
N ALA A 237 -2.53 17.10 -5.11
CA ALA A 237 -2.47 17.02 -3.66
C ALA A 237 -1.08 17.44 -3.12
N PRO A 238 -1.01 18.02 -1.91
CA PRO A 238 0.25 18.49 -1.30
C PRO A 238 1.34 17.42 -1.22
N ALA A 239 0.98 16.18 -0.89
CA ALA A 239 1.92 15.07 -0.72
C ALA A 239 2.66 14.71 -2.02
N VAL A 240 1.99 14.81 -3.18
CA VAL A 240 2.58 14.45 -4.49
C VAL A 240 3.77 15.33 -4.83
N ARG A 241 3.69 16.64 -4.57
CA ARG A 241 4.79 17.58 -4.88
C ARG A 241 6.04 17.34 -4.03
N ALA A 242 5.93 16.65 -2.88
CA ALA A 242 7.05 16.30 -2.03
C ALA A 242 7.63 14.91 -2.35
N ALA A 243 6.82 13.99 -2.89
CA ALA A 243 7.23 12.61 -3.17
C ALA A 243 7.67 12.40 -4.64
N LEU A 244 7.09 13.13 -5.60
CA LEU A 244 7.33 12.89 -7.03
C LEU A 244 8.81 13.04 -7.43
N GLY A 245 9.57 13.90 -6.74
CA GLY A 245 10.98 14.11 -7.05
C GLY A 245 11.84 12.85 -6.92
N GLU A 246 11.49 11.95 -6.02
CA GLU A 246 12.20 10.70 -5.77
C GLU A 246 12.15 9.76 -6.97
N GLU A 247 11.03 9.70 -7.68
CA GLU A 247 10.85 8.91 -8.90
C GLU A 247 11.76 9.38 -10.06
N PHE A 248 12.25 10.62 -9.98
CA PHE A 248 13.20 11.22 -10.93
C PHE A 248 14.62 11.32 -10.36
N GLY A 249 14.92 10.57 -9.31
CA GLY A 249 16.26 10.52 -8.69
C GLY A 249 16.67 11.78 -7.93
N MET A 250 15.72 12.61 -7.53
CA MET A 250 15.99 13.76 -6.65
C MET A 250 16.04 13.31 -5.19
N GLU A 251 16.68 14.12 -4.34
CA GLU A 251 16.72 13.86 -2.90
C GLU A 251 15.29 13.77 -2.31
N PRO A 252 15.03 12.83 -1.38
CA PRO A 252 13.74 12.67 -0.72
C PRO A 252 13.22 14.00 -0.14
N GLY A 253 11.94 14.27 -0.35
CA GLY A 253 11.30 15.49 0.14
C GLY A 253 11.58 16.76 -0.69
N THR A 254 12.25 16.65 -1.84
CA THR A 254 12.47 17.80 -2.75
C THR A 254 11.13 18.32 -3.28
N LEU A 255 10.84 19.59 -3.02
CA LEU A 255 9.61 20.22 -3.52
C LEU A 255 9.69 20.47 -5.02
N VAL A 256 8.81 19.81 -5.78
CA VAL A 256 8.78 19.92 -7.26
C VAL A 256 7.53 20.61 -7.80
N THR A 257 6.87 21.46 -7.02
CA THR A 257 5.57 22.08 -7.36
C THR A 257 5.56 22.69 -8.76
N GLY A 258 6.52 23.57 -9.09
CA GLY A 258 6.58 24.21 -10.41
C GLY A 258 6.85 23.21 -11.55
N LYS A 259 7.72 22.22 -11.31
CA LYS A 259 8.01 21.16 -12.30
C LYS A 259 6.79 20.28 -12.53
N LEU A 260 6.05 19.93 -11.48
CA LEU A 260 4.81 19.16 -11.58
C LEU A 260 3.75 19.89 -12.40
N VAL A 261 3.54 21.19 -12.13
CA VAL A 261 2.59 22.00 -12.91
C VAL A 261 3.01 22.09 -14.39
N ALA A 262 4.29 22.29 -14.68
CA ALA A 262 4.80 22.31 -16.04
C ALA A 262 4.58 20.98 -16.75
N ALA A 263 4.92 19.85 -16.09
CA ALA A 263 4.73 18.51 -16.66
C ALA A 263 3.26 18.22 -16.96
N LEU A 264 2.34 18.58 -16.08
CA LEU A 264 0.90 18.39 -16.30
C LEU A 264 0.39 19.22 -17.49
N LYS A 265 0.89 20.44 -17.67
CA LYS A 265 0.56 21.27 -18.85
C LYS A 265 1.12 20.65 -20.14
N GLU A 266 2.35 20.15 -20.13
CA GLU A 266 2.95 19.45 -21.27
C GLU A 266 2.21 18.15 -21.62
N LEU A 267 1.61 17.48 -20.64
CA LEU A 267 0.75 16.31 -20.88
C LEU A 267 -0.59 16.66 -21.54
N GLY A 268 -0.97 17.94 -21.60
CA GLY A 268 -2.16 18.41 -22.29
C GLY A 268 -3.36 18.72 -21.40
N PHE A 269 -3.19 18.85 -20.08
CA PHE A 269 -4.25 19.35 -19.21
C PHE A 269 -4.54 20.83 -19.50
N ASP A 270 -5.81 21.20 -19.66
CA ASP A 270 -6.22 22.57 -19.94
C ASP A 270 -5.96 23.49 -18.76
N TYR A 271 -6.27 23.00 -17.54
CA TYR A 271 -6.08 23.77 -16.31
C TYR A 271 -5.45 22.91 -15.21
N VAL A 272 -4.47 23.48 -14.52
CA VAL A 272 -3.78 22.83 -13.40
C VAL A 272 -3.98 23.67 -12.16
N PHE A 273 -4.53 23.08 -11.11
CA PHE A 273 -4.82 23.72 -9.84
C PHE A 273 -4.13 23.00 -8.68
N ASP A 274 -4.00 23.71 -7.57
CA ASP A 274 -3.54 23.16 -6.29
C ASP A 274 -4.75 22.84 -5.40
N THR A 275 -4.75 21.66 -4.79
CA THR A 275 -5.80 21.25 -3.83
C THR A 275 -5.78 22.13 -2.58
N ASP A 276 -4.68 22.85 -2.27
CA ASP A 276 -4.60 23.78 -1.15
C ASP A 276 -5.64 24.90 -1.24
N PHE A 277 -6.00 25.35 -2.44
CA PHE A 277 -7.11 26.29 -2.63
C PHE A 277 -8.42 25.75 -2.03
N ALA A 278 -8.71 24.49 -2.27
CA ALA A 278 -9.91 23.86 -1.73
C ALA A 278 -9.76 23.49 -0.25
N ALA A 279 -8.52 23.32 0.23
CA ALA A 279 -8.26 23.16 1.66
C ALA A 279 -8.56 24.45 2.43
N ASP A 280 -8.22 25.61 1.89
CA ASP A 280 -8.61 26.92 2.47
C ASP A 280 -10.13 27.05 2.55
N LEU A 281 -10.85 26.65 1.48
CA LEU A 281 -12.30 26.62 1.50
C LEU A 281 -12.85 25.66 2.57
N THR A 282 -12.25 24.49 2.72
CA THR A 282 -12.62 23.52 3.76
C THR A 282 -12.44 24.12 5.15
N ILE A 283 -11.34 24.84 5.39
CA ILE A 283 -11.10 25.52 6.68
C ILE A 283 -12.20 26.55 6.97
N MET A 284 -12.64 27.30 5.97
CA MET A 284 -13.73 28.28 6.14
C MET A 284 -15.05 27.58 6.51
N GLU A 285 -15.39 26.49 5.85
CA GLU A 285 -16.61 25.73 6.12
C GLU A 285 -16.56 25.05 7.52
N GLU A 286 -15.48 24.34 7.83
CA GLU A 286 -15.29 23.70 9.14
C GLU A 286 -15.22 24.71 10.28
N GLY A 287 -14.56 25.85 10.07
CA GLY A 287 -14.50 26.94 11.04
C GLY A 287 -15.89 27.53 11.32
N THR A 288 -16.69 27.73 10.28
CA THR A 288 -18.08 28.20 10.42
C THR A 288 -18.94 27.18 11.16
N GLU A 289 -18.79 25.90 10.84
CA GLU A 289 -19.47 24.81 11.54
C GLU A 289 -19.06 24.76 13.02
N LEU A 290 -17.75 24.87 13.33
CA LEU A 290 -17.26 24.92 14.70
C LEU A 290 -17.86 26.07 15.49
N LEU A 291 -17.86 27.29 14.95
CA LEU A 291 -18.44 28.46 15.61
C LEU A 291 -19.95 28.30 15.84
N THR A 292 -20.64 27.67 14.91
CA THR A 292 -22.07 27.37 15.03
C THR A 292 -22.34 26.36 16.13
N ARG A 293 -21.59 25.27 16.18
CA ARG A 293 -21.70 24.22 17.22
C ARG A 293 -21.32 24.81 18.59
N LEU A 294 -20.25 25.59 18.68
CA LEU A 294 -19.81 26.25 19.91
C LEU A 294 -20.88 27.23 20.44
N GLY A 295 -21.49 28.02 19.55
CA GLY A 295 -22.56 28.94 19.92
C GLY A 295 -23.79 28.23 20.50
N LYS A 296 -24.14 27.05 19.99
CA LYS A 296 -25.19 26.18 20.55
C LYS A 296 -24.79 25.63 21.91
N PHE A 297 -23.57 25.11 22.02
CA PHE A 297 -23.02 24.55 23.28
C PHE A 297 -23.02 25.59 24.41
N LEU A 298 -22.56 26.81 24.15
CA LEU A 298 -22.53 27.90 25.13
C LEU A 298 -23.94 28.35 25.58
N LYS A 299 -24.97 28.10 24.76
CA LYS A 299 -26.37 28.32 25.13
C LYS A 299 -27.00 27.16 25.88
N GLY A 300 -26.23 26.11 26.19
CA GLY A 300 -26.70 24.95 26.92
C GLY A 300 -27.44 23.91 26.10
N ASP A 301 -27.30 23.96 24.77
CA ASP A 301 -27.85 22.95 23.86
C ASP A 301 -27.08 21.63 24.05
N LYS A 302 -27.76 20.59 24.51
CA LYS A 302 -27.17 19.27 24.78
C LYS A 302 -26.84 18.49 23.51
N ASP A 303 -27.44 18.86 22.38
CA ASP A 303 -27.23 18.23 21.08
C ASP A 303 -26.10 18.92 20.28
N ALA A 304 -25.46 19.90 20.87
CA ALA A 304 -24.26 20.54 20.29
C ALA A 304 -23.09 19.55 20.33
N ASN A 305 -22.82 18.91 19.18
CA ASN A 305 -21.74 17.92 19.04
C ASN A 305 -20.34 18.61 19.09
N ILE A 306 -19.72 18.59 20.26
CA ILE A 306 -18.35 19.07 20.52
C ILE A 306 -17.58 17.95 21.21
N PRO A 307 -16.29 17.71 20.86
CA PRO A 307 -15.48 18.43 19.86
C PRO A 307 -15.94 18.21 18.42
N ILE A 308 -15.41 19.01 17.48
CA ILE A 308 -15.49 18.71 16.05
C ILE A 308 -14.19 18.05 15.61
N LEU A 309 -14.30 17.00 14.81
CA LEU A 309 -13.15 16.31 14.21
C LEU A 309 -13.16 16.60 12.70
N THR A 310 -11.99 16.92 12.14
CA THR A 310 -11.89 17.17 10.68
C THR A 310 -12.14 15.90 9.89
N SER A 311 -12.72 16.01 8.69
CA SER A 311 -13.14 14.89 7.85
C SER A 311 -12.46 14.85 6.47
N CYS A 312 -11.28 15.45 6.36
CA CYS A 312 -10.57 15.57 5.08
C CYS A 312 -10.04 14.24 4.51
N CYS A 313 -9.81 13.22 5.34
CA CYS A 313 -9.31 11.91 4.92
C CYS A 313 -10.45 10.88 4.87
N PRO A 314 -10.91 10.44 3.67
CA PRO A 314 -11.98 9.45 3.55
C PRO A 314 -11.64 8.11 4.22
N GLY A 315 -10.38 7.68 4.20
CA GLY A 315 -9.94 6.47 4.88
C GLY A 315 -10.12 6.56 6.40
N TRP A 316 -9.84 7.74 6.97
CA TRP A 316 -10.10 7.99 8.39
C TRP A 316 -11.59 8.03 8.69
N VAL A 317 -12.39 8.66 7.84
CA VAL A 317 -13.86 8.71 8.01
C VAL A 317 -14.45 7.29 8.01
N ASN A 318 -14.07 6.45 7.04
CA ASN A 318 -14.49 5.05 6.99
C ASN A 318 -14.07 4.29 8.25
N PHE A 319 -12.82 4.47 8.71
CA PHE A 319 -12.34 3.85 9.94
C PHE A 319 -13.17 4.30 11.15
N PHE A 320 -13.44 5.59 11.26
CA PHE A 320 -14.21 6.17 12.34
C PHE A 320 -15.64 5.65 12.37
N GLU A 321 -16.31 5.63 11.24
CA GLU A 321 -17.70 5.15 11.12
C GLU A 321 -17.84 3.66 11.43
N HIS A 322 -16.85 2.84 11.03
CA HIS A 322 -16.84 1.41 11.34
C HIS A 322 -16.60 1.11 12.83
N ASN A 323 -15.72 1.88 13.49
CA ASN A 323 -15.31 1.59 14.85
C ASN A 323 -16.07 2.39 15.92
N TYR A 324 -16.65 3.55 15.55
CA TYR A 324 -17.33 4.47 16.46
C TYR A 324 -18.67 4.96 15.89
N PRO A 325 -19.57 4.06 15.49
CA PRO A 325 -20.84 4.44 14.83
C PRO A 325 -21.73 5.33 15.69
N GLU A 326 -21.62 5.24 17.03
CA GLU A 326 -22.34 6.07 17.98
C GLU A 326 -21.88 7.54 17.98
N LEU A 327 -20.64 7.80 17.53
CA LEU A 327 -20.03 9.14 17.47
C LEU A 327 -20.08 9.77 16.07
N ARG A 328 -20.84 9.19 15.11
CA ARG A 328 -20.88 9.61 13.69
C ARG A 328 -21.25 11.10 13.48
N ASN A 329 -21.82 11.76 14.48
CA ASN A 329 -22.17 13.17 14.41
C ASN A 329 -21.04 14.11 14.91
N VAL A 330 -19.93 13.57 15.41
CA VAL A 330 -18.78 14.35 15.91
C VAL A 330 -17.92 14.88 14.77
N PRO A 331 -17.59 14.10 13.72
CA PRO A 331 -16.85 14.64 12.56
C PRO A 331 -17.55 15.82 11.90
N SER A 332 -16.77 16.66 11.24
CA SER A 332 -17.28 17.74 10.39
C SER A 332 -18.16 17.19 9.27
N THR A 333 -19.17 17.94 8.91
CA THR A 333 -20.03 17.65 7.74
C THR A 333 -19.42 18.15 6.43
N ALA A 334 -18.29 18.86 6.49
CA ALA A 334 -17.59 19.35 5.31
C ALA A 334 -17.02 18.20 4.49
N LYS A 335 -17.11 18.32 3.16
CA LYS A 335 -16.43 17.39 2.24
C LYS A 335 -14.92 17.57 2.30
N SER A 336 -14.17 16.54 1.85
CA SER A 336 -12.72 16.66 1.72
C SER A 336 -12.33 17.79 0.75
N PRO A 337 -11.13 18.38 0.90
CA PRO A 337 -10.63 19.40 -0.04
C PRO A 337 -10.70 18.96 -1.50
N GLN A 338 -10.40 17.69 -1.78
CA GLN A 338 -10.50 17.15 -3.13
C GLN A 338 -11.93 17.18 -3.67
N GLN A 339 -12.92 16.78 -2.88
CA GLN A 339 -14.32 16.82 -3.28
C GLN A 339 -14.85 18.26 -3.39
N MET A 340 -14.43 19.14 -2.49
CA MET A 340 -14.77 20.57 -2.58
C MET A 340 -14.22 21.19 -3.86
N PHE A 341 -12.97 20.90 -4.22
CA PHE A 341 -12.42 21.36 -5.49
C PHE A 341 -13.27 20.86 -6.66
N GLY A 342 -13.60 19.57 -6.71
CA GLY A 342 -14.41 18.99 -7.78
C GLY A 342 -15.79 19.66 -7.91
N ALA A 343 -16.43 19.95 -6.78
CA ALA A 343 -17.70 20.67 -6.75
C ALA A 343 -17.58 22.10 -7.30
N ILE A 344 -16.58 22.86 -6.86
CA ILE A 344 -16.34 24.22 -7.32
C ILE A 344 -15.90 24.26 -8.78
N ALA A 345 -15.04 23.34 -9.21
CA ALA A 345 -14.62 23.24 -10.60
C ALA A 345 -15.79 23.01 -11.54
N LYS A 346 -16.66 22.05 -11.22
CA LYS A 346 -17.84 21.70 -12.04
C LYS A 346 -19.01 22.65 -11.91
N SER A 347 -19.00 23.58 -10.96
CA SER A 347 -20.04 24.61 -10.82
C SER A 347 -19.48 26.00 -11.19
N TYR A 348 -18.91 26.68 -10.24
CA TYR A 348 -18.43 28.05 -10.39
C TYR A 348 -17.41 28.24 -11.53
N PHE A 349 -16.37 27.37 -11.57
CA PHE A 349 -15.34 27.51 -12.58
C PHE A 349 -15.83 27.18 -13.99
N ALA A 350 -16.63 26.12 -14.15
CA ALA A 350 -17.25 25.76 -15.43
C ALA A 350 -18.11 26.89 -15.98
N ASP A 351 -18.94 27.51 -15.11
CA ASP A 351 -19.78 28.65 -15.48
C ASP A 351 -18.90 29.88 -15.85
N LYS A 352 -17.81 30.12 -15.11
CA LYS A 352 -16.88 31.23 -15.35
C LYS A 352 -16.18 31.16 -16.71
N ILE A 353 -15.84 29.95 -17.17
CA ILE A 353 -15.19 29.73 -18.47
C ILE A 353 -16.17 29.33 -19.57
N ASN A 354 -17.47 29.40 -19.32
CA ASN A 354 -18.56 29.13 -20.26
C ASN A 354 -18.59 27.68 -20.81
N ILE A 355 -18.25 26.70 -19.97
CA ILE A 355 -18.24 25.26 -20.32
C ILE A 355 -19.37 24.55 -19.58
N LYS A 356 -20.04 23.61 -20.26
CA LYS A 356 -21.06 22.78 -19.63
C LYS A 356 -20.40 21.83 -18.62
N ARG A 357 -21.02 21.64 -17.45
CA ARG A 357 -20.53 20.77 -16.36
C ARG A 357 -20.19 19.35 -16.81
N GLN A 358 -20.99 18.80 -17.72
CA GLN A 358 -20.79 17.44 -18.29
C GLN A 358 -19.60 17.33 -19.24
N ASP A 359 -19.11 18.46 -19.76
CA ASP A 359 -17.96 18.50 -20.68
C ASP A 359 -16.66 18.79 -19.92
N MET A 360 -16.74 19.08 -18.62
CA MET A 360 -15.58 19.21 -17.74
C MET A 360 -15.26 17.89 -17.07
N VAL A 361 -14.01 17.44 -17.27
CA VAL A 361 -13.44 16.28 -16.59
C VAL A 361 -12.48 16.79 -15.50
N VAL A 362 -12.71 16.41 -14.27
CA VAL A 362 -11.83 16.77 -13.15
C VAL A 362 -10.98 15.55 -12.79
N VAL A 363 -9.67 15.74 -12.81
CA VAL A 363 -8.68 14.71 -12.50
C VAL A 363 -7.98 15.11 -11.21
N SER A 364 -7.71 14.12 -10.34
CA SER A 364 -6.95 14.33 -9.11
C SER A 364 -5.66 13.52 -9.15
N VAL A 365 -4.54 14.20 -8.96
CA VAL A 365 -3.24 13.57 -8.72
C VAL A 365 -3.03 13.53 -7.21
N CYS A 366 -3.22 12.35 -6.63
CA CYS A 366 -3.25 12.16 -5.18
C CYS A 366 -2.58 10.83 -4.80
N LEU A 367 -2.02 10.76 -3.59
CA LEU A 367 -1.46 9.53 -3.01
C LEU A 367 -2.47 8.74 -2.17
N LEU A 368 -3.70 9.24 -2.00
CA LEU A 368 -4.75 8.58 -1.22
C LEU A 368 -5.60 7.69 -2.13
N TYR A 369 -5.63 6.40 -1.84
CA TYR A 369 -6.48 5.44 -2.54
C TYR A 369 -7.98 5.61 -2.27
N THR A 370 -8.30 6.22 -1.14
CA THR A 370 -9.68 6.40 -0.65
C THR A 370 -10.32 7.71 -1.02
N SER A 371 -9.57 8.61 -1.66
CA SER A 371 -10.13 9.90 -2.04
C SER A 371 -11.28 9.68 -3.04
N PRO A 372 -12.53 9.97 -2.70
CA PRO A 372 -13.64 9.72 -3.60
C PRO A 372 -13.52 10.59 -4.85
N SER A 373 -14.00 10.06 -5.96
CA SER A 373 -14.00 10.80 -7.21
C SER A 373 -14.79 12.11 -7.07
N PRO A 374 -14.29 13.23 -7.61
CA PRO A 374 -15.06 14.48 -7.69
C PRO A 374 -16.36 14.37 -8.50
N ARG A 375 -16.64 13.19 -9.07
CA ARG A 375 -17.87 12.92 -9.83
C ARG A 375 -19.10 12.76 -8.95
N ASP A 376 -18.88 12.36 -7.71
CA ASP A 376 -19.93 12.14 -6.71
C ASP A 376 -20.12 13.41 -5.85
#